data_a24e9e36a332bd7f8ea34197141e0cf3
#
_entry.id   a24e9e36a332bd7f8ea34197141e0cf3
#
_cell.length_a   1.000
_cell.length_b   1.000
_cell.length_c   1.000
_cell.angle_alpha   90.00
_cell.angle_beta   90.00
_cell.angle_gamma   90.00
#
_symmetry.space_group_name_H-M   'P 1'
#
loop_
_entity.id
_entity.type
_entity.pdbx_description
1 polymer ?
#
loop_
_entity_poly.entity_id
_entity_poly.type
_entity_poly.pdbx_seq_one_letter_code
_entity_poly.pdbx_strand_id
1 'polypeptide(L)'
;MYDVVGVRFKKAGKIYYFDPGDLPIQKDDFVIVETVRGVEYGRAVIAKKQVDENDVVLPLKKVVRIADPKDRMIVEENKQAAREAYEVCNEKVNEHQLDMKLVDVEYTFDRNKIIFYFTADGRVDFRELVKDLAAIFRTRIELRQIGVRDEAKMLGGIGPCGRMLCCSTFLGDFDPVSIKMAKDQNLSLNPTKISGLCGRLMCCLKYENDEYESAKEQLPDLGETIETPNGAGKVVGLNILERVMQVELVEQDRVLEYTLDEIIKEGAFSIQSTD
;
A
#
# COMPACT_ATOMS: atom_id res chain seq x y z
N MET A 1 16.41 14.15 -19.54
CA MET A 1 16.64 14.06 -18.09
C MET A 1 16.09 15.30 -17.40
N TYR A 2 15.36 15.15 -16.34
CA TYR A 2 14.75 16.25 -15.56
C TYR A 2 15.26 16.19 -14.13
N ASP A 3 15.58 17.34 -13.55
CA ASP A 3 15.86 17.48 -12.12
C ASP A 3 14.54 17.40 -11.36
N VAL A 4 14.41 16.47 -10.44
CA VAL A 4 13.19 16.26 -9.66
C VAL A 4 13.46 16.06 -8.19
N VAL A 5 12.47 16.37 -7.37
CA VAL A 5 12.36 16.00 -5.95
C VAL A 5 11.12 15.11 -5.76
N GLY A 6 11.25 14.05 -4.98
CA GLY A 6 10.13 13.16 -4.67
C GLY A 6 9.40 13.60 -3.41
N VAL A 7 8.14 14.02 -3.54
CA VAL A 7 7.31 14.53 -2.45
C VAL A 7 6.20 13.52 -2.11
N ARG A 8 5.95 13.33 -0.83
CA ARG A 8 4.89 12.49 -0.29
C ARG A 8 3.99 13.28 0.64
N PHE A 9 2.67 13.16 0.46
CA PHE A 9 1.66 13.89 1.25
C PHE A 9 1.13 13.11 2.46
N LYS A 10 1.10 11.78 2.39
CA LYS A 10 0.64 10.88 3.48
C LYS A 10 1.69 9.82 3.75
N LYS A 11 1.78 9.29 4.97
CA LYS A 11 2.82 8.35 5.43
C LYS A 11 3.03 7.17 4.47
N ALA A 12 1.96 6.52 4.02
CA ALA A 12 1.97 5.45 3.03
C ALA A 12 1.40 5.91 1.68
N GLY A 13 1.64 7.18 1.30
CA GLY A 13 1.18 7.74 0.04
C GLY A 13 2.15 7.48 -1.10
N LYS A 14 1.65 7.59 -2.32
CA LYS A 14 2.47 7.62 -3.53
C LYS A 14 3.45 8.77 -3.48
N ILE A 15 4.63 8.56 -4.06
CA ILE A 15 5.63 9.62 -4.26
C ILE A 15 5.34 10.29 -5.59
N TYR A 16 5.27 11.62 -5.56
CA TYR A 16 5.08 12.45 -6.75
C TYR A 16 6.34 13.26 -7.01
N TYR A 17 6.72 13.35 -8.27
CA TYR A 17 7.88 14.12 -8.68
C TYR A 17 7.50 15.56 -9.03
N PHE A 18 8.29 16.50 -8.51
CA PHE A 18 8.16 17.94 -8.73
C PHE A 18 9.49 18.52 -9.19
N ASP A 19 9.42 19.61 -9.95
CA ASP A 19 10.58 20.42 -10.30
C ASP A 19 11.04 21.23 -9.07
N PRO A 20 12.24 20.99 -8.53
CA PRO A 20 12.75 21.72 -7.38
C PRO A 20 13.21 23.15 -7.72
N GLY A 21 13.39 23.49 -9.00
CA GLY A 21 14.04 24.73 -9.42
C GLY A 21 15.44 24.88 -8.78
N ASP A 22 15.71 26.08 -8.27
CA ASP A 22 16.97 26.43 -7.58
C ASP A 22 16.90 26.24 -6.05
N LEU A 23 15.79 25.67 -5.54
CA LEU A 23 15.61 25.47 -4.10
C LEU A 23 16.56 24.41 -3.54
N PRO A 24 17.24 24.67 -2.41
CA PRO A 24 18.17 23.72 -1.78
C PRO A 24 17.43 22.67 -0.92
N ILE A 25 16.52 21.93 -1.56
CA ILE A 25 15.66 20.95 -0.89
C ILE A 25 16.48 19.72 -0.51
N GLN A 26 16.44 19.36 0.76
CA GLN A 26 17.04 18.14 1.30
C GLN A 26 15.98 17.06 1.54
N LYS A 27 16.46 15.83 1.72
CA LYS A 27 15.57 14.74 2.17
C LYS A 27 15.02 15.08 3.55
N ASP A 28 13.73 14.84 3.72
CA ASP A 28 12.94 15.07 4.93
C ASP A 28 12.50 16.53 5.16
N ASP A 29 12.89 17.45 4.26
CA ASP A 29 12.31 18.79 4.27
C ASP A 29 10.82 18.76 3.97
N PHE A 30 10.10 19.67 4.58
CA PHE A 30 8.72 19.93 4.21
C PHE A 30 8.66 21.04 3.17
N VAL A 31 7.81 20.85 2.18
CA VAL A 31 7.69 21.74 1.02
C VAL A 31 6.23 22.07 0.71
N ILE A 32 6.04 23.25 0.18
CA ILE A 32 4.77 23.69 -0.40
C ILE A 32 4.85 23.48 -1.90
N VAL A 33 3.89 22.73 -2.44
CA VAL A 33 3.80 22.41 -3.86
C VAL A 33 2.44 22.77 -4.44
N GLU A 34 2.41 23.07 -5.71
CA GLU A 34 1.17 23.23 -6.43
C GLU A 34 0.76 21.92 -7.10
N THR A 35 -0.47 21.46 -6.83
CA THR A 35 -1.03 20.25 -7.41
C THR A 35 -2.29 20.54 -8.21
N VAL A 36 -2.90 19.52 -8.86
CA VAL A 36 -4.23 19.68 -9.48
C VAL A 36 -5.32 19.98 -8.45
N ARG A 37 -5.06 19.73 -7.17
CA ARG A 37 -6.02 19.96 -6.07
C ARG A 37 -5.87 21.35 -5.44
N GLY A 38 -4.82 22.08 -5.78
CA GLY A 38 -4.42 23.34 -5.17
C GLY A 38 -3.05 23.26 -4.55
N VAL A 39 -2.78 24.16 -3.61
CA VAL A 39 -1.53 24.22 -2.84
C VAL A 39 -1.57 23.13 -1.76
N GLU A 40 -0.54 22.31 -1.69
CA GLU A 40 -0.43 21.22 -0.73
C GLU A 40 0.90 21.27 0.03
N TYR A 41 0.86 20.80 1.27
CA TYR A 41 2.02 20.63 2.15
C TYR A 41 2.48 19.19 2.10
N GLY A 42 3.74 18.94 1.72
CA GLY A 42 4.29 17.60 1.57
C GLY A 42 5.69 17.47 2.14
N ARG A 43 6.15 16.22 2.29
CA ARG A 43 7.52 15.91 2.75
C ARG A 43 8.34 15.41 1.57
N ALA A 44 9.51 16.00 1.36
CA ALA A 44 10.49 15.54 0.40
C ALA A 44 11.13 14.24 0.91
N VAL A 45 10.77 13.10 0.31
CA VAL A 45 11.28 11.77 0.67
C VAL A 45 12.43 11.33 -0.21
N ILE A 46 12.55 11.95 -1.39
CA ILE A 46 13.69 11.78 -2.31
C ILE A 46 14.27 13.18 -2.53
N ALA A 47 15.56 13.34 -2.24
CA ALA A 47 16.30 14.57 -2.52
C ALA A 47 16.41 14.80 -4.03
N LYS A 48 16.89 15.98 -4.42
CA LYS A 48 17.10 16.33 -5.84
C LYS A 48 17.90 15.23 -6.55
N LYS A 49 17.31 14.66 -7.62
CA LYS A 49 17.93 13.67 -8.50
C LYS A 49 17.52 13.90 -9.95
N GLN A 50 18.29 13.37 -10.88
CA GLN A 50 17.94 13.33 -12.29
C GLN A 50 17.18 12.04 -12.61
N VAL A 51 16.11 12.18 -13.41
CA VAL A 51 15.29 11.06 -13.88
C VAL A 51 15.04 11.20 -15.39
N ASP A 52 14.74 10.10 -16.03
CA ASP A 52 14.36 10.10 -17.43
C ASP A 52 12.92 10.57 -17.64
N GLU A 53 12.62 11.00 -18.86
CA GLU A 53 11.28 11.50 -19.25
C GLU A 53 10.19 10.45 -19.04
N ASN A 54 10.51 9.17 -19.20
CA ASN A 54 9.58 8.05 -19.02
C ASN A 54 9.16 7.82 -17.56
N ASP A 55 9.94 8.31 -16.61
CA ASP A 55 9.71 8.13 -15.17
C ASP A 55 8.89 9.26 -14.56
N VAL A 56 8.51 10.27 -15.33
CA VAL A 56 7.80 11.46 -14.86
C VAL A 56 6.57 11.77 -15.69
N VAL A 57 5.59 12.39 -15.04
CA VAL A 57 4.38 12.88 -15.69
C VAL A 57 4.57 14.36 -16.03
N LEU A 58 4.66 14.66 -17.33
CA LEU A 58 4.81 16.04 -17.81
C LEU A 58 3.45 16.74 -18.00
N PRO A 59 3.39 18.08 -17.84
CA PRO A 59 4.46 18.94 -17.37
C PRO A 59 4.70 18.81 -15.86
N LEU A 60 5.98 18.79 -15.45
CA LEU A 60 6.35 18.80 -14.04
C LEU A 60 5.84 20.08 -13.37
N LYS A 61 5.15 19.92 -12.26
CA LYS A 61 4.77 21.05 -11.41
C LYS A 61 5.93 21.43 -10.49
N LYS A 62 6.01 22.71 -10.14
CA LYS A 62 7.12 23.25 -9.35
C LYS A 62 6.86 23.10 -7.86
N VAL A 63 7.95 22.95 -7.12
CA VAL A 63 7.94 23.27 -5.69
C VAL A 63 7.88 24.79 -5.56
N VAL A 64 6.88 25.29 -4.82
CA VAL A 64 6.69 26.74 -4.62
C VAL A 64 7.76 27.29 -3.68
N ARG A 65 7.99 26.61 -2.55
CA ARG A 65 9.00 26.95 -1.55
C ARG A 65 9.19 25.84 -0.53
N ILE A 66 10.25 25.92 0.24
CA ILE A 66 10.42 25.14 1.46
C ILE A 66 9.42 25.68 2.51
N ALA A 67 8.82 24.78 3.28
CA ALA A 67 7.85 25.13 4.30
C ALA A 67 8.52 25.79 5.51
N ASP A 68 7.87 26.76 6.08
CA ASP A 68 8.30 27.44 7.28
C ASP A 68 7.52 26.97 8.54
N PRO A 69 7.91 27.39 9.76
CA PRO A 69 7.18 27.03 10.98
C PRO A 69 5.70 27.43 11.00
N LYS A 70 5.33 28.50 10.30
CA LYS A 70 3.93 28.95 10.20
C LYS A 70 3.09 27.97 9.39
N ASP A 71 3.67 27.41 8.33
CA ASP A 71 2.98 26.38 7.54
C ASP A 71 2.63 25.16 8.37
N ARG A 72 3.52 24.76 9.27
CA ARG A 72 3.26 23.66 10.19
C ARG A 72 2.11 24.00 11.16
N MET A 73 2.02 25.22 11.61
CA MET A 73 0.88 25.67 12.44
C MET A 73 -0.42 25.59 11.65
N ILE A 74 -0.45 26.08 10.41
CA ILE A 74 -1.62 26.00 9.52
C ILE A 74 -2.06 24.56 9.34
N VAL A 75 -1.13 23.64 9.12
CA VAL A 75 -1.45 22.20 8.99
C VAL A 75 -2.10 21.66 10.27
N GLU A 76 -1.60 22.02 11.45
CA GLU A 76 -2.15 21.56 12.70
C GLU A 76 -3.53 22.16 12.99
N GLU A 77 -3.71 23.44 12.72
CA GLU A 77 -5.02 24.10 12.79
C GLU A 77 -6.03 23.48 11.82
N ASN A 78 -5.59 23.11 10.60
CA ASN A 78 -6.43 22.42 9.63
C ASN A 78 -6.87 21.04 10.13
N LYS A 79 -5.98 20.31 10.80
CA LYS A 79 -6.32 19.02 11.40
C LYS A 79 -7.34 19.18 12.54
N GLN A 80 -7.20 20.22 13.36
CA GLN A 80 -8.17 20.48 14.42
C GLN A 80 -9.53 20.86 13.84
N ALA A 81 -9.57 21.76 12.87
CA ALA A 81 -10.79 22.15 12.17
C ALA A 81 -11.45 20.96 11.45
N ALA A 82 -10.64 20.01 10.92
CA ALA A 82 -11.16 18.81 10.29
C ALA A 82 -11.89 17.88 11.28
N ARG A 83 -11.40 17.78 12.53
CA ARG A 83 -12.08 17.01 13.60
C ARG A 83 -13.44 17.63 13.94
N GLU A 84 -13.50 18.94 14.07
CA GLU A 84 -14.76 19.64 14.32
C GLU A 84 -15.74 19.48 13.16
N ALA A 85 -15.23 19.58 11.91
CA ALA A 85 -16.03 19.37 10.72
C ALA A 85 -16.52 17.92 10.58
N TYR A 86 -15.77 16.94 11.08
CA TYR A 86 -16.19 15.53 11.14
C TYR A 86 -17.43 15.35 12.00
N GLU A 87 -17.42 15.91 13.23
CA GLU A 87 -18.57 15.78 14.13
C GLU A 87 -19.82 16.46 13.54
N VAL A 88 -19.69 17.70 13.05
CA VAL A 88 -20.79 18.40 12.39
C VAL A 88 -21.35 17.65 11.19
N CYS A 89 -20.48 17.08 10.34
CA CYS A 89 -20.94 16.32 9.19
C CYS A 89 -21.66 15.04 9.61
N ASN A 90 -21.14 14.34 10.64
CA ASN A 90 -21.73 13.10 11.13
C ASN A 90 -23.13 13.34 11.72
N GLU A 91 -23.34 14.45 12.46
CA GLU A 91 -24.65 14.88 12.92
C GLU A 91 -25.62 15.11 11.74
N LYS A 92 -25.15 15.84 10.71
CA LYS A 92 -25.98 16.14 9.53
C LYS A 92 -26.29 14.89 8.70
N VAL A 93 -25.37 13.93 8.56
CA VAL A 93 -25.62 12.64 7.93
C VAL A 93 -26.76 11.90 8.63
N ASN A 94 -26.77 11.92 9.99
CA ASN A 94 -27.82 11.31 10.79
C ASN A 94 -29.17 12.05 10.66
N GLU A 95 -29.16 13.40 10.67
CA GLU A 95 -30.38 14.22 10.48
C GLU A 95 -31.04 13.94 9.13
N HIS A 96 -30.25 13.83 8.07
CA HIS A 96 -30.74 13.50 6.72
C HIS A 96 -31.01 12.02 6.50
N GLN A 97 -30.75 11.16 7.49
CA GLN A 97 -30.92 9.70 7.43
C GLN A 97 -30.23 9.07 6.20
N LEU A 98 -29.03 9.54 5.87
CA LEU A 98 -28.27 9.04 4.73
C LEU A 98 -27.59 7.70 5.05
N ASP A 99 -27.73 6.74 4.15
CA ASP A 99 -27.05 5.44 4.25
C ASP A 99 -25.61 5.55 3.76
N MET A 100 -24.79 6.23 4.57
CA MET A 100 -23.36 6.43 4.33
C MET A 100 -22.61 6.51 5.65
N LYS A 101 -21.36 6.07 5.65
CA LYS A 101 -20.46 6.15 6.78
C LYS A 101 -19.36 7.16 6.50
N LEU A 102 -19.30 8.24 7.26
CA LEU A 102 -18.19 9.18 7.20
C LEU A 102 -16.92 8.51 7.73
N VAL A 103 -15.81 8.62 7.00
CA VAL A 103 -14.53 7.98 7.34
C VAL A 103 -13.51 9.01 7.81
N ASP A 104 -13.35 10.13 7.09
CA ASP A 104 -12.36 11.16 7.41
C ASP A 104 -12.75 12.49 6.78
N VAL A 105 -12.19 13.58 7.28
CA VAL A 105 -12.35 14.94 6.76
C VAL A 105 -10.98 15.59 6.60
N GLU A 106 -10.77 16.30 5.50
CA GLU A 106 -9.50 16.94 5.17
C GLU A 106 -9.73 18.36 4.62
N TYR A 107 -9.09 19.35 5.22
CA TYR A 107 -8.98 20.68 4.64
C TYR A 107 -7.79 20.73 3.68
N THR A 108 -7.94 21.40 2.54
CA THR A 108 -6.78 21.80 1.72
C THR A 108 -5.90 22.76 2.51
N PHE A 109 -4.61 22.82 2.19
CA PHE A 109 -3.65 23.65 2.92
C PHE A 109 -4.08 25.12 2.97
N ASP A 110 -4.64 25.64 1.88
CA ASP A 110 -5.14 27.01 1.72
C ASP A 110 -6.57 27.24 2.26
N ARG A 111 -7.20 26.23 2.86
CA ARG A 111 -8.60 26.24 3.35
C ARG A 111 -9.66 26.55 2.31
N ASN A 112 -9.34 26.51 1.03
CA ASN A 112 -10.31 26.78 -0.03
C ASN A 112 -11.31 25.66 -0.28
N LYS A 113 -11.05 24.47 0.30
CA LYS A 113 -11.89 23.29 0.12
C LYS A 113 -11.84 22.39 1.36
N ILE A 114 -12.98 21.76 1.66
CA ILE A 114 -13.11 20.65 2.61
C ILE A 114 -13.51 19.40 1.84
N ILE A 115 -12.81 18.30 2.08
CA ILE A 115 -13.08 17.00 1.47
C ILE A 115 -13.57 16.07 2.56
N PHE A 116 -14.76 15.52 2.39
CA PHE A 116 -15.36 14.52 3.26
C PHE A 116 -15.26 13.16 2.59
N TYR A 117 -14.52 12.25 3.18
CA TYR A 117 -14.36 10.88 2.69
C TYR A 117 -15.39 9.97 3.33
N PHE A 118 -16.12 9.22 2.53
CA PHE A 118 -17.17 8.33 3.04
C PHE A 118 -17.22 7.00 2.28
N THR A 119 -17.82 5.99 2.91
CA THR A 119 -18.19 4.72 2.28
C THR A 119 -19.70 4.59 2.26
N ALA A 120 -20.24 3.94 1.22
CA ALA A 120 -21.65 3.58 1.07
C ALA A 120 -21.78 2.38 0.14
N ASP A 121 -22.78 1.54 0.38
CA ASP A 121 -23.03 0.35 -0.46
C ASP A 121 -23.68 0.68 -1.81
N GLY A 122 -24.24 1.87 -1.94
CA GLY A 122 -24.92 2.33 -3.14
C GLY A 122 -24.70 3.80 -3.46
N ARG A 123 -25.58 4.31 -4.31
CA ARG A 123 -25.60 5.74 -4.64
C ARG A 123 -26.37 6.51 -3.58
N VAL A 124 -25.72 7.48 -2.95
CA VAL A 124 -26.32 8.35 -1.93
C VAL A 124 -26.69 9.69 -2.57
N ASP A 125 -27.89 10.20 -2.26
CA ASP A 125 -28.28 11.56 -2.62
C ASP A 125 -27.93 12.54 -1.49
N PHE A 126 -26.82 13.22 -1.65
CA PHE A 126 -26.27 14.13 -0.64
C PHE A 126 -26.45 15.62 -0.97
N ARG A 127 -27.41 15.97 -1.87
CA ARG A 127 -27.62 17.38 -2.29
C ARG A 127 -27.96 18.31 -1.14
N GLU A 128 -28.84 17.89 -0.23
CA GLU A 128 -29.22 18.68 0.93
C GLU A 128 -28.09 18.74 1.96
N LEU A 129 -27.40 17.62 2.20
CA LEU A 129 -26.21 17.59 3.06
C LEU A 129 -25.15 18.60 2.58
N VAL A 130 -24.86 18.66 1.27
CA VAL A 130 -23.88 19.61 0.71
C VAL A 130 -24.32 21.05 0.94
N LYS A 131 -25.60 21.38 0.81
CA LYS A 131 -26.11 22.74 1.08
C LYS A 131 -25.91 23.13 2.54
N ASP A 132 -26.24 22.26 3.47
CA ASP A 132 -26.09 22.49 4.89
C ASP A 132 -24.63 22.70 5.25
N LEU A 133 -23.74 21.78 4.80
CA LEU A 133 -22.30 21.90 5.06
C LEU A 133 -21.70 23.17 4.43
N ALA A 134 -22.13 23.55 3.21
CA ALA A 134 -21.69 24.78 2.56
C ALA A 134 -22.15 26.04 3.32
N ALA A 135 -23.36 26.03 3.88
CA ALA A 135 -23.89 27.12 4.69
C ALA A 135 -23.10 27.30 6.02
N ILE A 136 -22.74 26.15 6.67
CA ILE A 136 -22.00 26.15 7.92
C ILE A 136 -20.54 26.59 7.71
N PHE A 137 -19.83 25.92 6.80
CA PHE A 137 -18.38 26.10 6.64
C PHE A 137 -18.01 27.26 5.69
N ARG A 138 -18.93 27.72 4.88
CA ARG A 138 -18.73 28.80 3.87
C ARG A 138 -17.52 28.56 2.98
N THR A 139 -17.26 27.31 2.65
CA THR A 139 -16.11 26.83 1.90
C THR A 139 -16.59 25.81 0.88
N ARG A 140 -15.83 25.57 -0.17
CA ARG A 140 -16.17 24.56 -1.17
C ARG A 140 -16.16 23.15 -0.56
N ILE A 141 -17.30 22.48 -0.63
CA ILE A 141 -17.49 21.11 -0.13
C ILE A 141 -17.25 20.10 -1.25
N GLU A 142 -16.46 19.09 -0.97
CA GLU A 142 -16.27 17.92 -1.85
C GLU A 142 -16.58 16.65 -1.05
N LEU A 143 -17.60 15.89 -1.48
CA LEU A 143 -17.89 14.57 -0.94
C LEU A 143 -17.24 13.52 -1.84
N ARG A 144 -16.40 12.65 -1.26
CA ARG A 144 -15.66 11.62 -1.98
C ARG A 144 -15.96 10.25 -1.42
N GLN A 145 -16.66 9.45 -2.22
CA GLN A 145 -16.83 8.03 -1.91
C GLN A 145 -15.49 7.30 -2.11
N ILE A 146 -15.11 6.50 -1.12
CA ILE A 146 -13.89 5.70 -1.11
C ILE A 146 -14.22 4.22 -1.02
N GLY A 147 -13.29 3.38 -1.47
CA GLY A 147 -13.43 1.93 -1.37
C GLY A 147 -13.00 1.40 0.00
N VAL A 148 -13.43 0.19 0.34
CA VAL A 148 -13.15 -0.48 1.62
C VAL A 148 -11.65 -0.61 1.95
N ARG A 149 -10.77 -0.70 0.95
CA ARG A 149 -9.32 -0.72 1.19
C ARG A 149 -8.79 0.66 1.56
N ASP A 150 -9.31 1.72 0.93
CA ASP A 150 -8.93 3.09 1.25
C ASP A 150 -9.43 3.48 2.64
N GLU A 151 -10.65 3.04 3.01
CA GLU A 151 -11.15 3.15 4.38
C GLU A 151 -10.19 2.48 5.37
N ALA A 152 -9.85 1.20 5.15
CA ALA A 152 -8.90 0.49 6.01
C ALA A 152 -7.51 1.18 6.06
N LYS A 153 -7.06 1.75 4.94
CA LYS A 153 -5.81 2.52 4.86
C LYS A 153 -5.86 3.79 5.71
N MET A 154 -6.97 4.51 5.72
CA MET A 154 -7.18 5.76 6.47
C MET A 154 -7.31 5.49 7.97
N LEU A 155 -8.11 4.51 8.35
CA LEU A 155 -8.32 4.13 9.75
C LEU A 155 -7.09 3.43 10.37
N GLY A 156 -6.32 2.71 9.56
CA GLY A 156 -5.21 1.91 10.04
C GLY A 156 -5.67 0.64 10.77
N GLY A 157 -4.78 0.10 11.60
CA GLY A 157 -5.09 -1.09 12.42
C GLY A 157 -4.02 -2.17 12.31
N ILE A 158 -4.31 -3.34 12.90
CA ILE A 158 -3.43 -4.51 12.92
C ILE A 158 -4.03 -5.57 11.99
N GLY A 159 -3.23 -6.08 11.08
CA GLY A 159 -3.63 -7.15 10.16
C GLY A 159 -3.71 -8.52 10.84
N PRO A 160 -4.26 -9.54 10.15
CA PRO A 160 -4.32 -10.91 10.67
C PRO A 160 -2.92 -11.52 10.94
N CYS A 161 -1.86 -10.94 10.38
CA CYS A 161 -0.46 -11.31 10.64
C CYS A 161 0.11 -10.69 11.92
N GLY A 162 -0.66 -9.91 12.70
CA GLY A 162 -0.20 -9.23 13.91
C GLY A 162 0.63 -7.95 13.68
N ARG A 163 0.86 -7.54 12.43
CA ARG A 163 1.58 -6.31 12.07
C ARG A 163 0.60 -5.20 11.69
N MET A 164 1.05 -3.95 11.77
CA MET A 164 0.30 -2.81 11.23
C MET A 164 -0.02 -3.04 9.75
N LEU A 165 -1.19 -2.58 9.31
CA LEU A 165 -1.63 -2.76 7.92
C LEU A 165 -0.57 -2.25 6.92
N CYS A 166 -0.21 -3.08 5.94
CA CYS A 166 0.73 -2.71 4.88
C CYS A 166 0.27 -1.45 4.14
N CYS A 167 -1.04 -1.35 3.84
CA CYS A 167 -1.63 -0.19 3.15
C CYS A 167 -1.52 1.12 3.95
N SER A 168 -1.47 1.09 5.28
CA SER A 168 -1.34 2.29 6.11
C SER A 168 0.12 2.65 6.44
N THR A 169 1.08 1.74 6.19
CA THR A 169 2.47 1.90 6.60
C THR A 169 3.43 2.18 5.44
N PHE A 170 3.52 1.29 4.45
CA PHE A 170 4.51 1.38 3.38
C PHE A 170 3.95 1.15 1.97
N LEU A 171 2.88 0.36 1.82
CA LEU A 171 2.35 -0.02 0.52
C LEU A 171 1.40 1.07 -0.01
N GLY A 172 1.91 1.93 -0.87
CA GLY A 172 1.19 3.07 -1.44
C GLY A 172 0.32 2.73 -2.63
N ASP A 173 0.83 1.87 -3.50
CA ASP A 173 0.19 1.42 -4.74
C ASP A 173 -0.29 -0.04 -4.61
N PHE A 174 -1.33 -0.40 -5.36
CA PHE A 174 -1.97 -1.71 -5.26
C PHE A 174 -2.13 -2.33 -6.65
N ASP A 175 -1.42 -3.41 -6.85
CA ASP A 175 -1.60 -4.27 -8.01
C ASP A 175 -2.73 -5.29 -7.79
N PRO A 176 -3.29 -5.85 -8.86
CA PRO A 176 -4.24 -6.95 -8.77
C PRO A 176 -3.65 -8.16 -8.04
N VAL A 177 -4.42 -8.72 -7.11
CA VAL A 177 -4.04 -9.93 -6.36
C VAL A 177 -4.91 -11.10 -6.82
N SER A 178 -4.28 -12.24 -7.06
CA SER A 178 -4.97 -13.47 -7.46
C SER A 178 -4.90 -14.56 -6.39
N ILE A 179 -5.85 -15.49 -6.43
CA ILE A 179 -5.85 -16.68 -5.56
C ILE A 179 -4.64 -17.58 -5.87
N LYS A 180 -4.14 -17.56 -7.12
CA LYS A 180 -2.93 -18.30 -7.50
C LYS A 180 -1.75 -17.91 -6.63
N MET A 181 -1.54 -16.61 -6.36
CA MET A 181 -0.47 -16.13 -5.48
C MET A 181 -0.54 -16.72 -4.07
N ALA A 182 -1.76 -16.89 -3.52
CA ALA A 182 -1.93 -17.53 -2.22
C ALA A 182 -1.56 -19.04 -2.25
N LYS A 183 -1.85 -19.73 -3.37
CA LYS A 183 -1.43 -21.14 -3.57
C LYS A 183 0.08 -21.25 -3.71
N ASP A 184 0.70 -20.40 -4.52
CA ASP A 184 2.14 -20.39 -4.75
C ASP A 184 2.93 -20.08 -3.47
N GLN A 185 2.31 -19.36 -2.51
CA GLN A 185 2.86 -19.08 -1.18
C GLN A 185 2.45 -20.12 -0.11
N ASN A 186 1.90 -21.28 -0.51
CA ASN A 186 1.46 -22.36 0.38
C ASN A 186 0.46 -21.94 1.46
N LEU A 187 -0.35 -20.91 1.21
CA LEU A 187 -1.37 -20.47 2.15
C LEU A 187 -2.67 -21.27 1.99
N SER A 188 -3.30 -21.56 3.12
CA SER A 188 -4.64 -22.13 3.12
C SER A 188 -5.62 -21.20 2.40
N LEU A 189 -6.42 -21.73 1.48
CA LEU A 189 -7.40 -20.99 0.70
C LEU A 189 -8.66 -20.60 1.51
N ASN A 190 -8.61 -20.73 2.83
CA ASN A 190 -9.68 -20.25 3.69
C ASN A 190 -9.78 -18.71 3.56
N PRO A 191 -10.94 -18.16 3.16
CA PRO A 191 -11.14 -16.71 2.99
C PRO A 191 -10.70 -15.87 4.20
N THR A 192 -10.88 -16.38 5.42
CA THR A 192 -10.47 -15.67 6.65
C THR A 192 -8.95 -15.56 6.81
N LYS A 193 -8.19 -16.45 6.14
CA LYS A 193 -6.73 -16.49 6.21
C LYS A 193 -6.04 -15.72 5.08
N ILE A 194 -6.72 -15.53 3.95
CA ILE A 194 -6.17 -14.84 2.77
C ILE A 194 -6.78 -13.46 2.53
N SER A 195 -7.74 -13.03 3.38
CA SER A 195 -8.36 -11.71 3.30
C SER A 195 -7.77 -10.76 4.35
N GLY A 196 -7.58 -9.51 3.94
CA GLY A 196 -7.23 -8.43 4.87
C GLY A 196 -8.45 -7.88 5.60
N LEU A 197 -8.25 -6.94 6.53
CA LEU A 197 -9.33 -6.24 7.25
C LEU A 197 -10.35 -5.56 6.30
N CYS A 198 -9.92 -5.17 5.12
CA CYS A 198 -10.80 -4.59 4.09
C CYS A 198 -11.68 -5.62 3.37
N GLY A 199 -11.65 -6.91 3.74
CA GLY A 199 -12.41 -7.98 3.10
C GLY A 199 -11.91 -8.42 1.71
N ARG A 200 -10.88 -7.77 1.17
CA ARG A 200 -10.25 -8.16 -0.11
C ARG A 200 -9.02 -9.03 0.14
N LEU A 201 -8.56 -9.75 -0.89
CA LEU A 201 -7.30 -10.50 -0.80
C LEU A 201 -6.17 -9.62 -0.27
N MET A 202 -5.32 -10.19 0.57
CA MET A 202 -4.20 -9.49 1.21
C MET A 202 -3.22 -8.95 0.17
N CYS A 203 -2.91 -7.66 0.26
CA CYS A 203 -2.00 -6.99 -0.67
C CYS A 203 -0.54 -7.46 -0.52
N CYS A 204 -0.15 -8.00 0.63
CA CYS A 204 1.17 -8.60 0.83
C CYS A 204 1.39 -9.82 -0.07
N LEU A 205 0.34 -10.55 -0.47
CA LEU A 205 0.46 -11.66 -1.41
C LEU A 205 1.12 -11.24 -2.73
N LYS A 206 0.70 -10.09 -3.30
CA LYS A 206 1.34 -9.57 -4.51
C LYS A 206 2.70 -8.95 -4.20
N TYR A 207 2.83 -8.27 -3.07
CA TYR A 207 4.09 -7.63 -2.69
C TYR A 207 5.25 -8.61 -2.54
N GLU A 208 4.97 -9.81 -2.04
CA GLU A 208 5.95 -10.87 -1.82
C GLU A 208 6.04 -11.88 -2.97
N ASN A 209 5.12 -11.80 -3.96
CA ASN A 209 4.97 -12.83 -5.00
C ASN A 209 6.23 -13.06 -5.82
N ASP A 210 6.92 -12.01 -6.20
CA ASP A 210 8.09 -12.08 -7.09
C ASP A 210 9.25 -12.84 -6.40
N GLU A 211 9.40 -12.66 -5.07
CA GLU A 211 10.36 -13.41 -4.25
C GLU A 211 9.99 -14.90 -4.16
N TYR A 212 8.69 -15.21 -3.98
CA TYR A 212 8.22 -16.59 -3.96
C TYR A 212 8.38 -17.27 -5.32
N GLU A 213 8.08 -16.59 -6.43
CA GLU A 213 8.28 -17.12 -7.78
C GLU A 213 9.76 -17.41 -8.04
N SER A 214 10.64 -16.47 -7.76
CA SER A 214 12.09 -16.64 -7.92
C SER A 214 12.67 -17.77 -7.05
N ALA A 215 12.20 -17.89 -5.80
CA ALA A 215 12.65 -18.96 -4.92
C ALA A 215 12.13 -20.35 -5.38
N LYS A 216 10.90 -20.39 -5.89
CA LYS A 216 10.27 -21.63 -6.37
C LYS A 216 10.94 -22.18 -7.63
N GLU A 217 11.41 -21.31 -8.54
CA GLU A 217 12.15 -21.74 -9.74
C GLU A 217 13.43 -22.53 -9.42
N GLN A 218 13.96 -22.38 -8.20
CA GLN A 218 15.16 -23.06 -7.74
C GLN A 218 14.88 -24.38 -6.98
N LEU A 219 13.60 -24.69 -6.75
CA LEU A 219 13.18 -25.86 -5.98
C LEU A 219 12.50 -26.90 -6.87
N PRO A 220 12.59 -28.20 -6.55
CA PRO A 220 11.82 -29.22 -7.22
C PRO A 220 10.32 -29.06 -6.96
N ASP A 221 9.50 -29.60 -7.85
CA ASP A 221 8.05 -29.58 -7.68
C ASP A 221 7.57 -30.57 -6.60
N LEU A 222 6.43 -30.23 -5.97
CA LEU A 222 5.76 -31.16 -5.06
C LEU A 222 5.38 -32.44 -5.78
N GLY A 223 5.81 -33.58 -5.21
CA GLY A 223 5.59 -34.91 -5.77
C GLY A 223 6.69 -35.38 -6.72
N GLU A 224 7.68 -34.55 -7.01
CA GLU A 224 8.88 -34.92 -7.76
C GLU A 224 9.75 -35.88 -6.94
N THR A 225 10.40 -36.81 -7.64
CA THR A 225 11.36 -37.73 -7.01
C THR A 225 12.76 -37.19 -7.20
N ILE A 226 13.47 -37.03 -6.10
CA ILE A 226 14.84 -36.50 -6.08
C ILE A 226 15.77 -37.50 -5.35
N GLU A 227 17.04 -37.44 -5.67
CA GLU A 227 18.07 -38.15 -4.91
C GLU A 227 18.45 -37.31 -3.67
N THR A 228 18.63 -37.96 -2.54
CA THR A 228 19.08 -37.32 -1.30
C THR A 228 20.29 -38.06 -0.75
N PRO A 229 21.03 -37.47 0.21
CA PRO A 229 22.13 -38.18 0.90
C PRO A 229 21.71 -39.53 1.53
N ASN A 230 20.43 -39.71 1.80
CA ASN A 230 19.90 -40.94 2.41
C ASN A 230 19.12 -41.83 1.41
N GLY A 231 19.25 -41.61 0.11
CA GLY A 231 18.60 -42.35 -0.96
C GLY A 231 17.49 -41.57 -1.67
N ALA A 232 16.86 -42.22 -2.67
CA ALA A 232 15.78 -41.59 -3.45
C ALA A 232 14.54 -41.35 -2.59
N GLY A 233 13.92 -40.19 -2.78
CA GLY A 233 12.72 -39.84 -2.05
C GLY A 233 11.81 -38.88 -2.84
N LYS A 234 10.56 -38.82 -2.42
CA LYS A 234 9.54 -37.97 -3.03
C LYS A 234 9.34 -36.70 -2.23
N VAL A 235 9.33 -35.54 -2.89
CA VAL A 235 9.05 -34.26 -2.26
C VAL A 235 7.59 -34.18 -1.83
N VAL A 236 7.35 -34.11 -0.52
CA VAL A 236 6.00 -34.06 0.08
C VAL A 236 5.65 -32.71 0.69
N GLY A 237 6.65 -31.84 0.90
CA GLY A 237 6.46 -30.49 1.41
C GLY A 237 7.59 -29.57 1.01
N LEU A 238 7.29 -28.27 0.89
CA LEU A 238 8.26 -27.23 0.55
C LEU A 238 8.09 -26.01 1.45
N ASN A 239 9.18 -25.56 2.06
CA ASN A 239 9.30 -24.22 2.61
C ASN A 239 10.10 -23.38 1.60
N ILE A 240 9.37 -22.65 0.77
CA ILE A 240 9.92 -21.98 -0.41
C ILE A 240 10.97 -20.93 -0.03
N LEU A 241 10.69 -20.08 0.97
CA LEU A 241 11.59 -18.99 1.34
C LEU A 241 12.85 -19.47 2.10
N GLU A 242 12.72 -20.51 2.91
CA GLU A 242 13.85 -21.13 3.60
C GLU A 242 14.60 -22.11 2.72
N ARG A 243 14.04 -22.43 1.53
CA ARG A 243 14.58 -23.42 0.58
C ARG A 243 14.80 -24.78 1.23
N VAL A 244 13.84 -25.19 2.05
CA VAL A 244 13.82 -26.47 2.73
C VAL A 244 12.74 -27.36 2.14
N MET A 245 13.09 -28.62 1.87
CA MET A 245 12.21 -29.64 1.31
C MET A 245 11.97 -30.73 2.33
N GLN A 246 10.73 -31.17 2.44
CA GLN A 246 10.36 -32.40 3.15
C GLN A 246 10.28 -33.52 2.12
N VAL A 247 11.12 -34.53 2.30
CA VAL A 247 11.26 -35.65 1.37
C VAL A 247 10.92 -36.94 2.07
N GLU A 248 9.96 -37.68 1.54
CA GLU A 248 9.59 -39.04 1.97
C GLU A 248 10.47 -40.05 1.27
N LEU A 249 11.36 -40.72 2.03
CA LEU A 249 12.30 -41.69 1.50
C LEU A 249 11.57 -42.99 1.11
N VAL A 250 11.84 -43.47 -0.11
CA VAL A 250 11.16 -44.66 -0.68
C VAL A 250 11.43 -45.95 0.13
N GLU A 251 12.64 -46.09 0.69
CA GLU A 251 13.06 -47.31 1.38
C GLU A 251 12.77 -47.33 2.89
N GLN A 252 12.52 -46.16 3.50
CA GLN A 252 12.51 -46.04 4.97
C GLN A 252 11.15 -45.60 5.55
N ASP A 253 10.18 -45.24 4.71
CA ASP A 253 8.85 -44.70 5.12
C ASP A 253 9.00 -43.55 6.15
N ARG A 254 10.00 -42.69 5.94
CA ARG A 254 10.34 -41.56 6.79
C ARG A 254 10.39 -40.27 5.99
N VAL A 255 9.88 -39.21 6.58
CA VAL A 255 9.99 -37.86 6.04
C VAL A 255 11.18 -37.15 6.71
N LEU A 256 12.14 -36.72 5.91
CA LEU A 256 13.30 -35.96 6.35
C LEU A 256 13.29 -34.57 5.69
N GLU A 257 13.91 -33.60 6.35
CA GLU A 257 14.08 -32.25 5.84
C GLU A 257 15.48 -32.09 5.26
N TYR A 258 15.56 -31.51 4.06
CA TYR A 258 16.80 -31.19 3.37
C TYR A 258 16.76 -29.75 2.88
N THR A 259 17.91 -29.08 3.00
CA THR A 259 18.12 -27.78 2.36
C THR A 259 18.49 -27.96 0.89
N LEU A 260 18.21 -26.97 0.05
CA LEU A 260 18.61 -26.99 -1.36
C LEU A 260 20.13 -27.21 -1.51
N ASP A 261 20.95 -26.59 -0.64
CA ASP A 261 22.41 -26.70 -0.68
C ASP A 261 22.93 -28.13 -0.40
N GLU A 262 22.25 -28.89 0.44
CA GLU A 262 22.58 -30.29 0.71
C GLU A 262 22.34 -31.17 -0.52
N ILE A 263 21.22 -30.95 -1.20
CA ILE A 263 20.84 -31.69 -2.41
C ILE A 263 21.78 -31.35 -3.60
N ILE A 264 22.15 -30.08 -3.79
CA ILE A 264 23.03 -29.65 -4.89
C ILE A 264 24.45 -30.20 -4.69
N LYS A 265 24.99 -30.21 -3.45
CA LYS A 265 26.34 -30.72 -3.15
C LYS A 265 26.51 -32.18 -3.52
N GLU A 266 25.44 -32.96 -3.48
CA GLU A 266 25.47 -34.38 -3.83
C GLU A 266 25.17 -34.65 -5.32
N GLY A 267 25.02 -33.59 -6.13
CA GLY A 267 24.78 -33.70 -7.58
C GLY A 267 23.39 -34.20 -7.97
N ALA A 268 22.46 -34.20 -7.02
CA ALA A 268 21.13 -34.80 -7.14
C ALA A 268 20.12 -33.85 -7.82
N PHE A 269 20.43 -32.56 -7.93
CA PHE A 269 19.60 -31.56 -8.59
C PHE A 269 20.46 -30.48 -9.24
N SER A 270 20.23 -30.21 -10.52
CA SER A 270 20.89 -29.10 -11.24
C SER A 270 19.87 -27.99 -11.47
N ILE A 271 20.14 -26.80 -10.96
CA ILE A 271 19.37 -25.60 -11.28
C ILE A 271 19.49 -25.33 -12.77
N GLN A 272 18.38 -25.37 -13.49
CA GLN A 272 18.35 -24.92 -14.88
C GLN A 272 18.55 -23.40 -14.86
N SER A 273 19.78 -22.94 -15.21
CA SER A 273 20.02 -21.52 -15.43
C SER A 273 19.22 -21.09 -16.65
N THR A 274 18.13 -20.39 -16.44
CA THR A 274 17.50 -19.57 -17.48
C THR A 274 18.40 -18.35 -17.72
N ASP A 275 19.14 -18.40 -18.85
CA ASP A 275 19.80 -17.22 -19.42
C ASP A 275 18.78 -16.17 -19.89
#